data_be6ad3516dc34b56f7afab3a0235c825
#
_entry.id   be6ad3516dc34b56f7afab3a0235c825
#
_cell.length_a   1.000
_cell.length_b   1.000
_cell.length_c   1.000
_cell.angle_alpha   90.00
_cell.angle_beta   90.00
_cell.angle_gamma   90.00
#
_symmetry.space_group_name_H-M   'P 1'
#
loop_
_entity.id
_entity.type
_entity.pdbx_description
1 polymer ?
#
loop_
_entity_poly.entity_id
_entity_poly.type
_entity_poly.pdbx_seq_one_letter_code
_entity_poly.pdbx_strand_id
1 'polypeptide(L)'
;FNGAKNWNGGGLHISHDQGFGLVDAHAAVRLAESWDRPAQVAANEQVVVRRLNNSSAIPDNDESGISFSTSIERDLDVEWAEVELDIRHERIADLVVELVSPSGTVSRLIDRPTSAPSNPEGIYGPYSGMPDRIIFTTSSSLFRGESSLGNWTLRVSDQNAELSGELRQWGVKLYGKEASNDDIYIFTDEYQKVADANRSALYDDEGQDCINAAAVTSACFI
;
A
#
# COMPACT_ATOMS: atom_id res chain seq x y z
N PHE A 1 12.54 -13.61 8.41
CA PHE A 1 11.98 -12.30 8.73
C PHE A 1 11.37 -12.34 10.13
N ASN A 2 12.25 -12.30 11.14
CA ASN A 2 11.81 -12.30 12.51
C ASN A 2 11.03 -11.02 12.82
N GLY A 3 9.73 -11.13 12.99
CA GLY A 3 8.87 -10.08 13.49
C GLY A 3 8.00 -9.35 12.47
N ALA A 4 8.15 -9.57 11.18
CA ALA A 4 7.18 -9.04 10.23
C ALA A 4 5.88 -9.84 10.35
N LYS A 5 4.91 -9.29 11.05
CA LYS A 5 3.59 -9.89 11.25
C LYS A 5 2.50 -9.19 10.44
N ASN A 6 2.91 -8.32 9.52
CA ASN A 6 2.00 -7.50 8.77
C ASN A 6 1.53 -8.25 7.53
N TRP A 7 0.25 -8.50 7.48
CA TRP A 7 -0.45 -9.02 6.32
C TRP A 7 -1.29 -7.89 5.73
N ASN A 8 -1.26 -7.73 4.41
CA ASN A 8 -2.21 -6.87 3.76
C ASN A 8 -3.55 -7.61 3.52
N GLY A 9 -4.56 -6.89 3.05
CA GLY A 9 -5.86 -7.49 2.76
C GLY A 9 -5.87 -8.49 1.61
N GLY A 10 -4.84 -8.49 0.75
CA GLY A 10 -4.62 -9.47 -0.31
C GLY A 10 -3.88 -10.74 0.16
N GLY A 11 -3.66 -10.88 1.46
CA GLY A 11 -3.02 -12.06 2.02
C GLY A 11 -1.51 -12.12 1.81
N LEU A 12 -0.88 -11.04 1.40
CA LEU A 12 0.56 -10.96 1.23
C LEU A 12 1.24 -10.44 2.49
N HIS A 13 2.38 -11.04 2.82
CA HIS A 13 3.22 -10.60 3.93
C HIS A 13 4.08 -9.43 3.47
N ILE A 14 3.85 -8.25 4.02
CA ILE A 14 4.52 -7.02 3.59
C ILE A 14 4.73 -6.08 4.77
N SER A 15 5.81 -5.32 4.74
CA SER A 15 6.10 -4.26 5.71
C SER A 15 6.75 -3.04 5.05
N HIS A 16 6.66 -1.88 5.71
CA HIS A 16 7.37 -0.68 5.27
C HIS A 16 8.90 -0.82 5.34
N ASP A 17 9.40 -1.66 6.26
CA ASP A 17 10.84 -1.82 6.47
C ASP A 17 11.51 -2.73 5.45
N GLN A 18 10.78 -3.74 4.95
CA GLN A 18 11.36 -4.83 4.17
C GLN A 18 10.59 -5.13 2.86
N GLY A 19 9.52 -4.37 2.59
CA GLY A 19 8.63 -4.65 1.45
C GLY A 19 8.06 -6.07 1.53
N PHE A 20 8.10 -6.79 0.43
CA PHE A 20 7.68 -8.20 0.33
C PHE A 20 8.75 -9.19 0.80
N GLY A 21 9.88 -8.72 1.28
CA GLY A 21 10.95 -9.54 1.80
C GLY A 21 12.04 -9.91 0.79
N LEU A 22 12.82 -10.94 1.13
CA LEU A 22 13.95 -11.38 0.30
C LEU A 22 13.45 -12.27 -0.85
N VAL A 23 14.01 -12.06 -2.04
CA VAL A 23 13.71 -12.88 -3.23
C VAL A 23 14.26 -14.30 -3.02
N ASP A 24 13.38 -15.30 -3.15
CA ASP A 24 13.74 -16.71 -3.27
C ASP A 24 13.69 -17.11 -4.75
N ALA A 25 14.87 -17.19 -5.38
CA ALA A 25 14.97 -17.50 -6.80
C ALA A 25 14.54 -18.94 -7.12
N HIS A 26 14.77 -19.90 -6.21
CA HIS A 26 14.33 -21.28 -6.40
C HIS A 26 12.80 -21.37 -6.39
N ALA A 27 12.16 -20.80 -5.36
CA ALA A 27 10.71 -20.76 -5.27
C ALA A 27 10.07 -20.04 -6.47
N ALA A 28 10.68 -18.91 -6.91
CA ALA A 28 10.20 -18.17 -8.08
C ALA A 28 10.24 -18.99 -9.37
N VAL A 29 11.31 -19.75 -9.61
CA VAL A 29 11.43 -20.64 -10.80
C VAL A 29 10.39 -21.76 -10.72
N ARG A 30 10.23 -22.40 -9.57
CA ARG A 30 9.24 -23.48 -9.40
C ARG A 30 7.80 -22.97 -9.60
N LEU A 31 7.49 -21.78 -9.11
CA LEU A 31 6.18 -21.14 -9.36
C LEU A 31 6.01 -20.81 -10.85
N ALA A 32 7.04 -20.30 -11.52
CA ALA A 32 6.97 -19.96 -12.94
C ALA A 32 6.73 -21.22 -13.82
N GLU A 33 7.31 -22.38 -13.47
CA GLU A 33 7.10 -23.64 -14.19
C GLU A 33 5.66 -24.16 -14.07
N SER A 34 4.95 -23.82 -13.00
CA SER A 34 3.58 -24.26 -12.72
C SER A 34 2.54 -23.14 -12.91
N TRP A 35 2.96 -21.99 -13.45
CA TRP A 35 2.08 -20.84 -13.65
C TRP A 35 1.19 -21.06 -14.86
N ASP A 36 -0.07 -21.37 -14.63
CA ASP A 36 -1.08 -21.69 -15.66
C ASP A 36 -2.08 -20.57 -15.93
N ARG A 37 -1.99 -19.47 -15.18
CA ARG A 37 -2.91 -18.32 -15.30
C ARG A 37 -2.35 -17.24 -16.22
N PRO A 38 -3.24 -16.48 -16.88
CA PRO A 38 -2.80 -15.33 -17.65
C PRO A 38 -2.01 -14.36 -16.76
N ALA A 39 -0.80 -14.08 -17.16
CA ALA A 39 -0.01 -13.06 -16.49
C ALA A 39 -0.75 -11.71 -16.55
N GLN A 40 -0.58 -10.90 -15.54
CA GLN A 40 -0.98 -9.52 -15.60
C GLN A 40 -0.07 -8.80 -16.58
N VAL A 41 -0.66 -8.18 -17.58
CA VAL A 41 0.03 -7.51 -18.69
C VAL A 41 -0.68 -6.20 -19.00
N ALA A 42 0.02 -5.26 -19.64
CA ALA A 42 -0.54 -3.97 -20.01
C ALA A 42 -1.87 -4.06 -20.80
N ALA A 43 -2.11 -5.18 -21.50
CA ALA A 43 -3.33 -5.38 -22.26
C ALA A 43 -4.57 -5.67 -21.40
N ASN A 44 -4.41 -6.20 -20.18
CA ASN A 44 -5.51 -6.47 -19.25
C ASN A 44 -5.49 -5.54 -18.02
N GLU A 45 -4.55 -4.59 -17.96
CA GLU A 45 -4.52 -3.57 -16.92
C GLU A 45 -5.75 -2.66 -17.01
N GLN A 46 -6.36 -2.46 -15.88
CA GLN A 46 -7.46 -1.54 -15.67
C GLN A 46 -7.05 -0.48 -14.67
N VAL A 47 -7.66 0.70 -14.78
CA VAL A 47 -7.39 1.81 -13.87
C VAL A 47 -8.69 2.40 -13.36
N VAL A 48 -8.79 2.57 -12.07
CA VAL A 48 -9.85 3.37 -11.43
C VAL A 48 -9.26 4.67 -10.91
N VAL A 49 -9.89 5.77 -11.23
CA VAL A 49 -9.43 7.12 -10.82
C VAL A 49 -10.51 7.82 -10.02
N ARG A 50 -10.14 8.37 -8.87
CA ARG A 50 -10.96 9.29 -8.07
C ARG A 50 -10.14 10.54 -7.75
N ARG A 51 -10.72 11.71 -8.01
CA ARG A 51 -10.14 13.01 -7.63
C ARG A 51 -11.15 13.79 -6.82
N LEU A 52 -10.68 14.37 -5.72
CA LEU A 52 -11.50 15.12 -4.78
C LEU A 52 -10.89 16.50 -4.56
N ASN A 53 -11.70 17.51 -4.78
CA ASN A 53 -11.35 18.91 -4.53
C ASN A 53 -11.93 19.32 -3.15
N ASN A 54 -11.32 18.81 -2.11
CA ASN A 54 -11.73 19.05 -0.73
C ASN A 54 -10.65 19.87 -0.04
N SER A 55 -10.81 21.19 -0.05
CA SER A 55 -9.94 22.05 0.73
C SER A 55 -10.29 21.93 2.21
N SER A 56 -9.29 21.60 3.04
CA SER A 56 -9.44 21.50 4.48
C SER A 56 -8.14 21.87 5.18
N ALA A 57 -8.26 22.63 6.28
CA ALA A 57 -7.12 22.90 7.13
C ALA A 57 -6.58 21.61 7.77
N ILE A 58 -5.27 21.50 7.80
CA ILE A 58 -4.56 20.46 8.57
C ILE A 58 -4.29 21.07 9.94
N PRO A 59 -4.84 20.49 11.03
CA PRO A 59 -4.63 21.01 12.37
C PRO A 59 -3.15 20.96 12.76
N ASP A 60 -2.67 22.03 13.39
CA ASP A 60 -1.31 22.14 13.90
C ASP A 60 -1.12 21.17 15.09
N ASN A 61 -0.03 20.40 15.07
CA ASN A 61 0.37 19.47 16.13
C ASN A 61 -0.75 18.50 16.55
N ASP A 62 -1.48 17.96 15.59
CA ASP A 62 -2.54 16.98 15.81
C ASP A 62 -2.26 15.68 15.07
N GLU A 63 -1.85 14.65 15.82
CA GLU A 63 -1.56 13.33 15.27
C GLU A 63 -2.80 12.66 14.65
N SER A 64 -4.00 13.03 15.08
CA SER A 64 -5.25 12.52 14.52
C SER A 64 -5.56 13.12 13.14
N GLY A 65 -5.15 14.35 12.92
CA GLY A 65 -5.21 15.07 11.65
C GLY A 65 -6.58 15.12 11.02
N ILE A 66 -6.58 15.07 9.68
CA ILE A 66 -7.80 15.04 8.86
C ILE A 66 -7.88 13.74 8.07
N SER A 67 -9.10 13.29 7.79
CA SER A 67 -9.35 12.08 7.00
C SER A 67 -10.41 12.35 5.93
N PHE A 68 -10.14 11.87 4.72
CA PHE A 68 -11.06 11.94 3.59
C PHE A 68 -11.22 10.58 2.95
N SER A 69 -12.45 10.15 2.77
CA SER A 69 -12.75 8.87 2.13
C SER A 69 -13.43 9.07 0.77
N THR A 70 -13.15 8.14 -0.13
CA THR A 70 -13.84 8.01 -1.41
C THR A 70 -14.23 6.56 -1.65
N SER A 71 -15.45 6.33 -2.12
CA SER A 71 -15.92 5.00 -2.48
C SER A 71 -15.48 4.64 -3.90
N ILE A 72 -15.00 3.43 -4.07
CA ILE A 72 -14.73 2.80 -5.35
C ILE A 72 -15.70 1.63 -5.50
N GLU A 73 -16.44 1.63 -6.61
CA GLU A 73 -17.51 0.66 -6.89
C GLU A 73 -17.09 -0.41 -7.91
N ARG A 74 -15.95 -0.20 -8.59
CA ARG A 74 -15.39 -1.18 -9.50
C ARG A 74 -14.42 -2.07 -8.74
N ASP A 75 -14.55 -3.36 -8.93
CA ASP A 75 -13.70 -4.34 -8.29
C ASP A 75 -12.51 -4.72 -9.19
N LEU A 76 -11.32 -4.40 -8.72
CA LEU A 76 -10.04 -4.78 -9.33
C LEU A 76 -9.20 -5.52 -8.30
N ASP A 77 -8.47 -6.54 -8.73
CA ASP A 77 -7.30 -7.03 -8.00
C ASP A 77 -6.20 -5.98 -8.10
N VAL A 78 -5.97 -5.25 -7.03
CA VAL A 78 -5.02 -4.13 -7.03
C VAL A 78 -3.60 -4.63 -7.18
N GLU A 79 -2.85 -4.03 -8.10
CA GLU A 79 -1.40 -4.21 -8.19
C GLU A 79 -0.65 -3.12 -7.43
N TRP A 80 -1.07 -1.89 -7.62
CA TRP A 80 -0.47 -0.73 -7.00
C TRP A 80 -1.42 0.46 -7.05
N ALA A 81 -1.16 1.42 -6.17
CA ALA A 81 -1.91 2.65 -6.08
C ALA A 81 -1.02 3.86 -6.32
N GLU A 82 -1.51 4.87 -7.03
CA GLU A 82 -0.95 6.21 -7.06
C GLU A 82 -1.84 7.16 -6.27
N VAL A 83 -1.21 8.06 -5.53
CA VAL A 83 -1.90 9.14 -4.81
C VAL A 83 -1.36 10.48 -5.28
N GLU A 84 -2.27 11.28 -5.83
CA GLU A 84 -2.00 12.67 -6.21
C GLU A 84 -2.35 13.57 -5.02
N LEU A 85 -1.42 14.44 -4.62
CA LEU A 85 -1.56 15.35 -3.49
C LEU A 85 -1.31 16.79 -3.92
N ASP A 86 -2.14 17.72 -3.44
CA ASP A 86 -1.92 19.16 -3.47
C ASP A 86 -2.08 19.66 -2.04
N ILE A 87 -0.96 19.87 -1.36
CA ILE A 87 -0.89 20.29 0.03
C ILE A 87 -0.12 21.61 0.11
N ARG A 88 -0.67 22.58 0.80
CA ARG A 88 0.02 23.77 1.24
C ARG A 88 0.40 23.62 2.71
N HIS A 89 1.71 23.73 3.01
CA HIS A 89 2.22 23.65 4.37
C HIS A 89 3.59 24.32 4.44
N GLU A 90 3.81 25.15 5.44
CA GLU A 90 5.09 25.88 5.56
C GLU A 90 6.26 24.96 5.90
N ARG A 91 5.96 23.76 6.47
CA ARG A 91 6.98 22.76 6.84
C ARG A 91 6.51 21.37 6.50
N ILE A 92 6.85 20.88 5.32
CA ILE A 92 6.49 19.52 4.85
C ILE A 92 7.05 18.42 5.77
N ALA A 93 8.17 18.70 6.43
CA ALA A 93 8.82 17.78 7.37
C ALA A 93 7.96 17.44 8.61
N ASP A 94 6.87 18.14 8.83
CA ASP A 94 5.96 17.90 9.94
C ASP A 94 4.84 16.93 9.57
N LEU A 95 4.66 16.68 8.26
CA LEU A 95 3.53 15.95 7.75
C LEU A 95 3.74 14.43 7.77
N VAL A 96 2.69 13.73 8.16
CA VAL A 96 2.48 12.31 7.89
C VAL A 96 1.25 12.17 6.98
N VAL A 97 1.42 11.44 5.89
CA VAL A 97 0.34 11.15 4.94
C VAL A 97 0.22 9.65 4.76
N GLU A 98 -0.98 9.13 4.95
CA GLU A 98 -1.28 7.71 4.85
C GLU A 98 -2.47 7.46 3.92
N LEU A 99 -2.40 6.40 3.13
CA LEU A 99 -3.55 5.84 2.43
C LEU A 99 -3.98 4.56 3.13
N VAL A 100 -5.27 4.45 3.40
CA VAL A 100 -5.88 3.28 4.03
C VAL A 100 -6.84 2.64 3.05
N SER A 101 -6.66 1.34 2.80
CA SER A 101 -7.55 0.54 1.93
C SER A 101 -8.83 0.13 2.66
N PRO A 102 -9.85 -0.37 1.93
CA PRO A 102 -11.06 -0.92 2.51
C PRO A 102 -10.81 -2.08 3.48
N SER A 103 -9.78 -2.89 3.24
CA SER A 103 -9.36 -4.00 4.10
C SER A 103 -8.61 -3.55 5.37
N GLY A 104 -8.29 -2.24 5.47
CA GLY A 104 -7.59 -1.67 6.62
C GLY A 104 -6.07 -1.66 6.50
N THR A 105 -5.50 -2.05 5.36
CA THR A 105 -4.06 -1.89 5.11
C THR A 105 -3.71 -0.41 5.06
N VAL A 106 -2.68 -0.03 5.82
CA VAL A 106 -2.19 1.35 5.91
C VAL A 106 -0.86 1.47 5.17
N SER A 107 -0.83 2.30 4.15
CA SER A 107 0.40 2.68 3.46
C SER A 107 0.80 4.09 3.86
N ARG A 108 1.96 4.23 4.49
CA ARG A 108 2.55 5.52 4.82
C ARG A 108 3.27 6.06 3.60
N LEU A 109 2.70 7.10 3.00
CA LEU A 109 3.16 7.71 1.76
C LEU A 109 4.22 8.79 2.00
N ILE A 110 4.03 9.57 3.07
CA ILE A 110 4.93 10.61 3.53
C ILE A 110 5.07 10.43 5.04
N ASP A 111 6.30 10.42 5.55
CA ASP A 111 6.59 10.35 6.98
C ASP A 111 7.70 11.36 7.30
N ARG A 112 7.28 12.56 7.62
CA ARG A 112 8.17 13.63 8.13
C ARG A 112 9.51 13.64 7.39
N PRO A 113 9.52 13.93 6.08
CA PRO A 113 10.74 13.90 5.28
C PRO A 113 11.73 14.93 5.81
N THR A 114 12.65 14.49 6.67
CA THR A 114 13.66 15.34 7.26
C THR A 114 14.88 15.44 6.35
N SER A 115 15.56 16.57 6.39
CA SER A 115 16.96 16.62 5.98
C SER A 115 17.78 15.66 6.84
N ALA A 116 18.73 14.96 6.24
CA ALA A 116 19.62 14.06 6.98
C ALA A 116 20.23 14.77 8.20
N PRO A 117 20.30 14.10 9.38
CA PRO A 117 20.84 14.73 10.61
C PRO A 117 22.27 15.24 10.47
N SER A 118 23.00 14.79 9.46
CA SER A 118 24.40 15.17 9.17
C SER A 118 24.54 16.48 8.39
N ASN A 119 23.45 17.09 7.98
CA ASN A 119 23.48 18.39 7.34
C ASN A 119 22.61 19.37 8.15
N PRO A 120 23.19 20.03 9.18
CA PRO A 120 22.47 21.03 9.97
C PRO A 120 22.05 22.26 9.14
N GLU A 121 22.63 22.43 7.96
CA GLU A 121 22.17 23.42 6.98
C GLU A 121 21.27 22.78 5.93
N GLY A 122 21.11 21.45 5.94
CA GLY A 122 20.33 20.60 5.07
C GLY A 122 20.29 21.03 3.61
N ILE A 123 20.24 20.09 2.70
CA ILE A 123 19.79 20.40 1.32
C ILE A 123 18.43 21.12 1.36
N TYR A 124 17.75 20.96 2.46
CA TYR A 124 16.54 21.63 2.89
C TYR A 124 16.84 22.36 4.21
N GLY A 125 17.81 23.29 4.23
CA GLY A 125 18.15 24.11 5.39
C GLY A 125 16.93 24.69 6.06
N PRO A 126 17.00 25.28 7.24
CA PRO A 126 15.84 25.64 8.03
C PRO A 126 14.87 26.45 7.17
N TYR A 127 13.98 25.73 6.50
CA TYR A 127 12.77 26.14 5.78
C TYR A 127 12.88 27.28 4.76
N SER A 128 14.05 27.88 4.57
CA SER A 128 14.25 28.94 3.58
C SER A 128 14.40 28.35 2.20
N GLY A 129 13.35 28.43 1.40
CA GLY A 129 13.34 27.99 0.00
C GLY A 129 12.57 26.72 -0.31
N MET A 130 11.97 26.07 0.69
CA MET A 130 10.96 25.05 0.40
C MET A 130 9.69 25.71 -0.13
N PRO A 131 9.08 25.14 -1.17
CA PRO A 131 7.78 25.61 -1.60
C PRO A 131 6.79 25.42 -0.45
N ASP A 132 5.99 26.42 -0.16
CA ASP A 132 4.86 26.36 0.77
C ASP A 132 3.71 25.49 0.22
N ARG A 133 3.92 24.84 -0.92
CA ARG A 133 2.95 23.99 -1.62
C ARG A 133 3.66 22.83 -2.29
N ILE A 134 3.13 21.65 -2.03
CA ILE A 134 3.52 20.40 -2.69
C ILE A 134 2.43 19.99 -3.67
N ILE A 135 2.79 19.84 -4.95
CA ILE A 135 2.01 19.09 -5.91
C ILE A 135 2.83 17.85 -6.22
N PHE A 136 2.41 16.72 -5.70
CA PHE A 136 3.20 15.50 -5.71
C PHE A 136 2.34 14.28 -6.01
N THR A 137 2.89 13.35 -6.78
CA THR A 137 2.31 12.03 -6.99
C THR A 137 3.26 11.00 -6.39
N THR A 138 2.72 10.17 -5.51
CA THR A 138 3.44 9.06 -4.90
C THR A 138 2.72 7.74 -5.19
N SER A 139 3.41 6.63 -5.01
CA SER A 139 2.83 5.32 -5.28
C SER A 139 3.12 4.33 -4.14
N SER A 140 2.27 3.31 -4.05
CA SER A 140 2.41 2.23 -3.09
C SER A 140 2.00 0.90 -3.70
N SER A 141 2.79 -0.14 -3.47
CA SER A 141 2.49 -1.54 -3.79
C SER A 141 1.98 -2.34 -2.59
N LEU A 142 1.80 -1.68 -1.41
CA LEU A 142 1.35 -2.38 -0.20
C LEU A 142 -0.02 -3.02 -0.35
N PHE A 143 -0.85 -2.52 -1.25
CA PHE A 143 -2.21 -2.99 -1.50
C PHE A 143 -2.32 -4.13 -2.51
N ARG A 144 -1.17 -4.69 -2.93
CA ARG A 144 -1.15 -5.74 -3.95
C ARG A 144 -2.00 -6.95 -3.54
N GLY A 145 -2.87 -7.41 -4.45
CA GLY A 145 -3.79 -8.52 -4.23
C GLY A 145 -5.04 -8.17 -3.42
N GLU A 146 -5.24 -6.89 -3.05
CA GLU A 146 -6.47 -6.45 -2.40
C GLU A 146 -7.56 -6.12 -3.42
N SER A 147 -8.82 -6.27 -3.03
CA SER A 147 -9.94 -5.71 -3.78
C SER A 147 -9.91 -4.19 -3.72
N SER A 148 -10.14 -3.55 -4.87
CA SER A 148 -10.31 -2.08 -4.92
C SER A 148 -11.65 -1.62 -4.37
N LEU A 149 -12.64 -2.51 -4.23
CA LEU A 149 -14.02 -2.22 -3.86
C LEU A 149 -14.14 -1.68 -2.44
N GLY A 150 -14.78 -0.54 -2.27
CA GLY A 150 -15.06 0.02 -0.95
C GLY A 150 -14.44 1.39 -0.73
N ASN A 151 -14.25 1.75 0.54
CA ASN A 151 -13.81 3.08 0.95
C ASN A 151 -12.30 3.17 1.09
N TRP A 152 -11.69 3.99 0.26
CA TRP A 152 -10.28 4.38 0.35
C TRP A 152 -10.16 5.69 1.11
N THR A 153 -9.31 5.74 2.13
CA THR A 153 -9.20 6.88 3.03
C THR A 153 -7.79 7.46 3.00
N LEU A 154 -7.68 8.73 2.66
CA LEU A 154 -6.47 9.52 2.87
C LEU A 154 -6.51 10.10 4.28
N ARG A 155 -5.42 9.95 5.03
CA ARG A 155 -5.16 10.62 6.31
C ARG A 155 -3.98 11.56 6.16
N VAL A 156 -4.13 12.76 6.71
CA VAL A 156 -3.05 13.76 6.71
C VAL A 156 -2.98 14.37 8.10
N SER A 157 -1.82 14.30 8.75
CA SER A 157 -1.59 14.88 10.06
C SER A 157 -0.31 15.70 10.10
N ASP A 158 -0.29 16.68 10.98
CA ASP A 158 0.87 17.48 11.33
C ASP A 158 1.35 17.05 12.72
N GLN A 159 2.62 16.70 12.81
CA GLN A 159 3.24 16.08 13.99
C GLN A 159 4.05 17.08 14.84
N ASN A 160 4.12 18.34 14.45
CA ASN A 160 4.89 19.35 15.17
C ASN A 160 4.09 20.66 15.29
N ALA A 161 4.40 21.41 16.33
CA ALA A 161 3.75 22.69 16.62
C ALA A 161 4.31 23.85 15.77
N GLU A 162 3.57 24.94 15.78
CA GLU A 162 3.89 26.29 15.29
C GLU A 162 3.47 26.58 13.84
N LEU A 163 3.28 25.58 12.99
CA LEU A 163 2.94 25.80 11.59
C LEU A 163 1.71 24.97 11.21
N SER A 164 0.88 25.50 10.35
CA SER A 164 -0.33 24.83 9.90
C SER A 164 -0.37 24.74 8.38
N GLY A 165 -1.23 23.88 7.89
CA GLY A 165 -1.36 23.63 6.46
C GLY A 165 -2.78 23.45 5.99
N GLU A 166 -2.91 23.16 4.72
CA GLU A 166 -4.16 22.93 4.02
C GLU A 166 -3.97 21.81 3.00
N LEU A 167 -4.78 20.76 3.10
CA LEU A 167 -4.98 19.85 1.98
C LEU A 167 -5.95 20.50 1.01
N ARG A 168 -5.55 20.73 -0.21
CA ARG A 168 -6.35 21.43 -1.24
C ARG A 168 -7.04 20.45 -2.18
N GLN A 169 -6.32 19.40 -2.55
CA GLN A 169 -6.80 18.38 -3.45
C GLN A 169 -6.07 17.07 -3.19
N TRP A 170 -6.76 15.98 -3.39
CA TRP A 170 -6.14 14.67 -3.49
C TRP A 170 -6.85 13.80 -4.50
N GLY A 171 -6.16 12.76 -4.94
CA GLY A 171 -6.73 11.76 -5.82
C GLY A 171 -6.06 10.42 -5.62
N VAL A 172 -6.79 9.37 -5.90
CA VAL A 172 -6.28 8.00 -5.93
C VAL A 172 -6.51 7.39 -7.29
N LYS A 173 -5.48 6.70 -7.80
CA LYS A 173 -5.56 5.83 -8.96
C LYS A 173 -5.17 4.44 -8.52
N LEU A 174 -6.03 3.49 -8.80
CA LEU A 174 -5.78 2.08 -8.53
C LEU A 174 -5.59 1.36 -9.86
N TYR A 175 -4.48 0.68 -9.98
CA TYR A 175 -4.11 -0.12 -11.13
C TYR A 175 -4.23 -1.59 -10.77
N GLY A 176 -4.79 -2.38 -11.67
CA GLY A 176 -4.98 -3.80 -11.47
C GLY A 176 -5.67 -4.46 -12.65
N LYS A 177 -6.06 -5.70 -12.49
CA LYS A 177 -6.95 -6.42 -13.42
C LYS A 177 -8.36 -6.48 -12.85
N GLU A 178 -9.36 -6.80 -13.69
CA GLU A 178 -10.70 -7.14 -13.18
C GLU A 178 -10.59 -8.27 -12.15
N ALA A 179 -11.26 -8.09 -11.01
CA ALA A 179 -11.33 -9.13 -10.00
C ALA A 179 -11.99 -10.39 -10.55
N SER A 180 -11.56 -11.53 -10.06
CA SER A 180 -12.09 -12.85 -10.40
C SER A 180 -12.26 -13.64 -9.13
N ASN A 181 -13.30 -14.46 -9.07
CA ASN A 181 -13.49 -15.41 -7.96
C ASN A 181 -12.59 -16.65 -8.12
N ASP A 182 -11.84 -16.74 -9.23
CA ASP A 182 -10.89 -17.85 -9.43
C ASP A 182 -9.55 -17.49 -8.77
N ASP A 183 -9.25 -18.09 -7.64
CA ASP A 183 -8.09 -17.80 -6.82
C ASP A 183 -6.91 -18.77 -7.00
N ILE A 184 -5.70 -18.28 -6.77
CA ILE A 184 -4.49 -19.12 -6.68
C ILE A 184 -3.90 -18.97 -5.29
N TYR A 185 -3.95 -20.03 -4.51
CA TYR A 185 -3.35 -20.12 -3.19
C TYR A 185 -1.94 -20.66 -3.29
N ILE A 186 -0.95 -19.80 -3.09
CA ILE A 186 0.47 -20.14 -3.24
C ILE A 186 1.07 -20.46 -1.87
N PHE A 187 1.64 -21.66 -1.75
CA PHE A 187 2.38 -22.08 -0.56
C PHE A 187 3.85 -22.21 -0.83
N THR A 188 4.66 -21.77 0.13
CA THR A 188 6.11 -21.89 0.14
C THR A 188 6.57 -22.49 1.47
N ASP A 189 7.85 -22.88 1.59
CA ASP A 189 8.42 -23.36 2.83
C ASP A 189 8.41 -22.32 3.98
N GLU A 190 8.15 -21.07 3.67
CA GLU A 190 8.01 -20.00 4.67
C GLU A 190 6.67 -20.03 5.39
N TYR A 191 5.64 -20.67 4.83
CA TYR A 191 4.30 -20.71 5.41
C TYR A 191 4.32 -21.09 6.89
N GLN A 192 5.06 -22.15 7.27
CA GLN A 192 5.18 -22.58 8.65
C GLN A 192 5.86 -21.58 9.57
N LYS A 193 6.74 -20.73 9.04
CA LYS A 193 7.52 -19.74 9.82
C LYS A 193 6.75 -18.47 10.07
N VAL A 194 5.87 -18.10 9.14
CA VAL A 194 5.09 -16.84 9.18
C VAL A 194 3.60 -17.09 9.38
N ALA A 195 3.19 -18.36 9.56
CA ALA A 195 1.79 -18.72 9.75
C ALA A 195 1.22 -18.06 11.01
N ASP A 196 0.04 -17.49 10.84
CA ASP A 196 -0.81 -16.99 11.91
C ASP A 196 -1.94 -17.99 12.18
N ALA A 197 -2.37 -18.14 13.43
CA ALA A 197 -3.46 -19.02 13.80
C ALA A 197 -4.77 -18.70 13.04
N ASN A 198 -4.98 -17.43 12.72
CA ASN A 198 -6.14 -16.97 11.93
C ASN A 198 -6.05 -17.32 10.44
N ARG A 199 -4.89 -17.80 9.98
CA ARG A 199 -4.62 -18.20 8.60
C ARG A 199 -4.32 -19.69 8.45
N SER A 200 -4.65 -20.47 9.46
CA SER A 200 -4.41 -21.92 9.48
C SER A 200 -5.44 -22.72 8.69
N ALA A 201 -6.54 -22.10 8.27
CA ALA A 201 -7.58 -22.69 7.45
C ALA A 201 -7.89 -21.80 6.26
N LEU A 202 -8.04 -22.42 5.09
CA LEU A 202 -8.49 -21.79 3.86
C LEU A 202 -9.97 -22.10 3.69
N TYR A 203 -10.77 -21.08 3.48
CA TYR A 203 -12.20 -21.18 3.17
C TYR A 203 -12.45 -20.39 1.90
N ASP A 204 -12.99 -21.07 0.91
CA ASP A 204 -13.43 -20.48 -0.35
C ASP A 204 -14.65 -21.26 -0.83
N ASP A 205 -15.68 -20.57 -1.30
CA ASP A 205 -16.94 -21.14 -1.75
C ASP A 205 -17.34 -20.67 -3.16
N GLU A 206 -16.48 -19.88 -3.83
CA GLU A 206 -16.73 -19.34 -5.17
C GLU A 206 -15.52 -19.55 -6.08
N GLY A 207 -15.77 -19.69 -7.38
CA GLY A 207 -14.72 -19.75 -8.40
C GLY A 207 -14.20 -21.14 -8.73
N GLN A 208 -13.13 -21.15 -9.50
CA GLN A 208 -12.29 -22.33 -9.79
C GLN A 208 -10.89 -22.06 -9.28
N ASP A 209 -10.62 -22.59 -8.10
CA ASP A 209 -9.43 -22.25 -7.35
C ASP A 209 -8.32 -23.25 -7.56
N CYS A 210 -7.09 -22.78 -7.36
CA CYS A 210 -5.90 -23.59 -7.50
C CYS A 210 -5.01 -23.47 -6.26
N ILE A 211 -4.63 -24.60 -5.68
CA ILE A 211 -3.57 -24.65 -4.67
C ILE A 211 -2.26 -24.95 -5.38
N ASN A 212 -1.33 -23.98 -5.35
CA ASN A 212 0.00 -24.13 -5.93
C ASN A 212 1.05 -24.30 -4.82
N ALA A 213 1.53 -25.52 -4.67
CA ALA A 213 2.58 -25.91 -3.73
C ALA A 213 3.93 -26.22 -4.43
N ALA A 214 4.11 -25.80 -5.69
CA ALA A 214 5.32 -26.12 -6.47
C ALA A 214 6.62 -25.58 -5.84
N ALA A 215 6.52 -24.52 -5.04
CA ALA A 215 7.66 -23.94 -4.33
C ALA A 215 7.94 -24.58 -2.95
N VAL A 216 7.12 -25.55 -2.52
CA VAL A 216 7.36 -26.27 -1.26
C VAL A 216 8.40 -27.37 -1.50
N THR A 217 9.47 -27.40 -0.69
CA THR A 217 10.53 -28.39 -0.76
C THR A 217 10.45 -29.45 0.31
N SER A 218 9.71 -29.16 1.40
CA SER A 218 9.44 -30.10 2.49
C SER A 218 8.20 -30.96 2.18
N ALA A 219 8.08 -32.12 2.85
CA ALA A 219 6.89 -32.93 2.72
C ALA A 219 5.65 -32.15 3.26
N CYS A 220 4.62 -32.06 2.44
CA CYS A 220 3.35 -31.47 2.84
C CYS A 220 2.21 -32.46 2.60
N PHE A 221 1.17 -32.38 3.42
CA PHE A 221 -0.09 -33.09 3.23
C PHE A 221 -1.17 -32.02 3.00
N ILE A 222 -1.89 -32.15 1.91
CA ILE A 222 -3.01 -31.30 1.54
C ILE A 222 -4.30 -32.10 1.70
#